data_7cd6b437693cf5bdf4dba87497240344
#
_entry.id   7cd6b437693cf5bdf4dba87497240344
#
_cell.length_a   1.000
_cell.length_b   1.000
_cell.length_c   1.000
_cell.angle_alpha   90.00
_cell.angle_beta   90.00
_cell.angle_gamma   90.00
#
_symmetry.space_group_name_H-M   'P 1'
#
loop_
_entity.id
_entity.type
_entity.pdbx_description
1 polymer ?
#
loop_
_entity_poly.entity_id
_entity_poly.type
_entity_poly.pdbx_seq_one_letter_code
_entity_poly.pdbx_strand_id
1 'polypeptide(L)'
;MQLKADPTQLRRRLIAASCALLTTSAARGQEAAISGFVQGVLKEWQFESALAYYHEDGRIQAIEPVVSANRDYGDGGSIGLNFTFDALSGSSPNGALPSHAPQTFASPSAKSFTSAKRLYTTAPGNLPVDPDYSDARAAVGANWTLPLTRLSRLTLGGKLSFEDDFYSGSVNVAVAHDFNEKNTTVSFGVNDESDIIQPIGNTPVPLSDYTAFA
;
A
#
# COMPACT_ATOMS: atom_id res chain seq x y z
N MET A 1 25.81 14.84 -22.97
CA MET A 1 26.68 14.68 -21.78
C MET A 1 26.14 13.53 -20.97
N GLN A 2 26.70 12.31 -21.10
CA GLN A 2 26.20 11.12 -20.36
C GLN A 2 26.75 11.19 -18.95
N LEU A 3 25.86 11.29 -17.97
CA LEU A 3 26.19 11.10 -16.55
C LEU A 3 26.51 9.63 -16.33
N LYS A 4 27.79 9.32 -16.21
CA LYS A 4 28.30 8.02 -15.81
C LYS A 4 28.02 7.86 -14.32
N ALA A 5 26.89 7.24 -13.96
CA ALA A 5 26.58 6.91 -12.59
C ALA A 5 27.58 5.85 -12.09
N ASP A 6 28.34 6.16 -11.06
CA ASP A 6 29.26 5.24 -10.41
C ASP A 6 28.45 4.11 -9.74
N PRO A 7 28.64 2.83 -10.15
CA PRO A 7 27.88 1.71 -9.63
C PRO A 7 28.06 1.48 -8.12
N THR A 8 29.15 1.98 -7.54
CA THR A 8 29.39 1.91 -6.09
C THR A 8 28.52 2.92 -5.31
N GLN A 9 28.25 4.08 -5.88
CA GLN A 9 27.34 5.07 -5.32
C GLN A 9 25.90 4.60 -5.42
N LEU A 10 25.52 3.97 -6.54
CA LEU A 10 24.19 3.39 -6.74
C LEU A 10 23.91 2.24 -5.74
N ARG A 11 24.90 1.36 -5.52
CA ARG A 11 24.80 0.30 -4.51
C ARG A 11 24.68 0.84 -3.09
N ARG A 12 25.43 1.87 -2.72
CA ARG A 12 25.32 2.51 -1.39
C ARG A 12 23.97 3.20 -1.20
N ARG A 13 23.42 3.82 -2.23
CA ARG A 13 22.11 4.48 -2.19
C ARG A 13 20.96 3.46 -2.16
N LEU A 14 21.05 2.35 -2.88
CA LEU A 14 20.09 1.24 -2.82
C LEU A 14 20.14 0.50 -1.46
N ILE A 15 21.31 0.35 -0.85
CA ILE A 15 21.45 -0.23 0.50
C ILE A 15 20.91 0.72 1.57
N ALA A 16 21.05 2.03 1.41
CA ALA A 16 20.45 3.01 2.31
C ALA A 16 18.91 3.08 2.19
N ALA A 17 18.36 2.83 0.99
CA ALA A 17 16.91 2.77 0.76
C ALA A 17 16.26 1.47 1.30
N SER A 18 17.02 0.38 1.42
CA SER A 18 16.47 -0.92 1.86
C SER A 18 16.61 -1.20 3.35
N CYS A 19 17.24 -0.34 4.16
CA CYS A 19 17.59 -0.64 5.55
C CYS A 19 16.81 0.10 6.62
N ALA A 20 15.75 0.85 6.29
CA ALA A 20 14.91 1.48 7.30
C ALA A 20 13.64 0.65 7.61
N LEU A 21 13.73 -0.69 7.58
CA LEU A 21 12.76 -1.55 8.23
C LEU A 21 13.10 -1.58 9.73
N LEU A 22 12.68 -0.57 10.45
CA LEU A 22 12.68 -0.60 11.91
C LEU A 22 11.54 -1.51 12.37
N THR A 23 11.85 -2.80 12.53
CA THR A 23 10.98 -3.68 13.31
C THR A 23 11.07 -3.25 14.76
N THR A 24 10.14 -2.44 15.23
CA THR A 24 9.96 -2.19 16.66
C THR A 24 9.23 -3.38 17.25
N SER A 25 9.99 -4.39 17.66
CA SER A 25 9.44 -5.40 18.55
C SER A 25 9.02 -4.72 19.86
N ALA A 26 7.71 -4.79 20.13
CA ALA A 26 7.06 -4.55 21.40
C ALA A 26 7.62 -3.35 22.19
N ALA A 27 7.12 -2.16 21.90
CA ALA A 27 7.17 -1.08 22.88
C ALA A 27 6.37 -1.54 24.12
N ARG A 28 7.08 -1.94 25.16
CA ARG A 28 6.55 -1.94 26.54
C ARG A 28 6.37 -0.49 26.94
N GLY A 29 5.28 0.11 26.45
CA GLY A 29 4.87 1.45 26.83
C GLY A 29 3.88 1.38 27.97
N GLN A 30 4.17 2.18 28.96
CA GLN A 30 3.44 2.50 30.17
C GLN A 30 1.94 2.19 30.19
N GLU A 31 1.56 1.40 31.18
CA GLU A 31 0.19 1.11 31.60
C GLU A 31 -0.52 2.40 32.04
N ALA A 32 -1.25 3.02 31.12
CA ALA A 32 -2.42 3.77 31.51
C ALA A 32 -3.56 2.75 31.65
N ALA A 33 -4.30 2.85 32.76
CA ALA A 33 -5.32 1.89 33.18
C ALA A 33 -6.42 1.68 32.14
N ILE A 34 -6.15 0.82 31.18
CA ILE A 34 -7.16 0.24 30.28
C ILE A 34 -7.75 -0.92 31.07
N SER A 35 -9.07 -0.92 31.24
CA SER A 35 -9.80 -1.92 32.03
C SER A 35 -9.31 -3.35 31.74
N GLY A 36 -9.24 -4.19 32.76
CA GLY A 36 -8.70 -5.57 32.67
C GLY A 36 -9.32 -6.44 31.58
N PHE A 37 -10.48 -6.05 31.04
CA PHE A 37 -11.11 -6.65 29.87
C PHE A 37 -10.30 -6.46 28.58
N VAL A 38 -9.81 -5.23 28.33
CA VAL A 38 -9.02 -4.91 27.13
C VAL A 38 -7.66 -5.60 27.20
N GLN A 39 -7.02 -5.64 28.40
CA GLN A 39 -5.77 -6.36 28.59
C GLN A 39 -5.90 -7.86 28.35
N GLY A 40 -7.02 -8.48 28.77
CA GLY A 40 -7.29 -9.89 28.51
C GLY A 40 -7.46 -10.21 27.03
N VAL A 41 -8.16 -9.35 26.29
CA VAL A 41 -8.36 -9.49 24.83
C VAL A 41 -7.05 -9.30 24.08
N LEU A 42 -6.26 -8.27 24.40
CA LEU A 42 -5.02 -7.97 23.70
C LEU A 42 -3.88 -8.97 23.98
N LYS A 43 -3.92 -9.70 25.09
CA LYS A 43 -2.87 -10.65 25.46
C LYS A 43 -2.72 -11.81 24.47
N GLU A 44 -3.78 -12.15 23.75
CA GLU A 44 -3.81 -13.24 22.76
C GLU A 44 -3.48 -12.76 21.33
N TRP A 45 -3.30 -11.44 21.14
CA TRP A 45 -2.95 -10.86 19.87
C TRP A 45 -1.44 -10.60 19.77
N GLN A 46 -0.90 -10.91 18.61
CA GLN A 46 0.46 -10.57 18.22
C GLN A 46 0.40 -9.34 17.31
N PHE A 47 1.12 -8.29 17.69
CA PHE A 47 1.18 -7.05 16.93
C PHE A 47 2.57 -6.89 16.32
N GLU A 48 2.60 -6.56 15.04
CA GLU A 48 3.82 -6.23 14.31
C GLU A 48 3.63 -4.87 13.65
N SER A 49 4.71 -4.11 13.58
CA SER A 49 4.71 -2.83 12.86
C SER A 49 6.03 -2.64 12.13
N ALA A 50 5.94 -2.02 10.96
CA ALA A 50 7.08 -1.62 10.17
C ALA A 50 6.89 -0.20 9.66
N LEU A 51 7.99 0.49 9.41
CA LEU A 51 8.01 1.81 8.80
C LEU A 51 9.04 1.80 7.67
N ALA A 52 8.58 2.02 6.45
CA ALA A 52 9.46 2.31 5.32
C ALA A 52 9.54 3.82 5.11
N TYR A 53 10.75 4.31 4.85
CA TYR A 53 11.01 5.68 4.48
C TYR A 53 11.94 5.70 3.27
N TYR A 54 11.55 6.43 2.24
CA TYR A 54 12.32 6.65 1.04
C TYR A 54 12.48 8.14 0.80
N HIS A 55 13.66 8.57 0.39
CA HIS A 55 13.93 9.95 0.02
C HIS A 55 14.91 10.00 -1.15
N GLU A 56 14.61 10.83 -2.15
CA GLU A 56 15.46 11.14 -3.27
C GLU A 56 15.55 12.67 -3.40
N ASP A 57 16.78 13.20 -3.30
CA ASP A 57 17.04 14.64 -3.34
C ASP A 57 16.45 15.31 -4.59
N GLY A 58 15.64 16.35 -4.38
CA GLY A 58 15.02 17.14 -5.44
C GLY A 58 13.94 16.39 -6.24
N ARG A 59 13.51 15.20 -5.78
CA ARG A 59 12.48 14.41 -6.46
C ARG A 59 11.37 14.01 -5.51
N ILE A 60 11.44 12.84 -4.90
CA ILE A 60 10.31 12.26 -4.16
C ILE A 60 10.71 11.82 -2.76
N GLN A 61 9.76 11.93 -1.86
CA GLN A 61 9.82 11.40 -0.51
C GLN A 61 8.59 10.52 -0.29
N ALA A 62 8.80 9.34 0.31
CA ALA A 62 7.73 8.42 0.67
C ALA A 62 7.86 7.95 2.12
N ILE A 63 6.74 7.76 2.78
CA ILE A 63 6.64 7.18 4.10
C ILE A 63 5.50 6.15 4.10
N GLU A 64 5.80 4.93 4.59
CA GLU A 64 4.84 3.82 4.61
C GLU A 64 4.90 3.11 5.97
N PRO A 65 4.07 3.49 6.94
CA PRO A 65 3.78 2.69 8.12
C PRO A 65 2.85 1.51 7.79
N VAL A 66 3.20 0.35 8.32
CA VAL A 66 2.40 -0.88 8.26
C VAL A 66 2.20 -1.40 9.67
N VAL A 67 0.97 -1.78 10.00
CA VAL A 67 0.63 -2.42 11.27
C VAL A 67 -0.16 -3.68 10.97
N SER A 68 0.21 -4.79 11.59
CA SER A 68 -0.56 -6.03 11.58
C SER A 68 -0.88 -6.50 12.98
N ALA A 69 -2.00 -7.19 13.11
CA ALA A 69 -2.44 -7.83 14.32
C ALA A 69 -2.93 -9.25 13.98
N ASN A 70 -2.37 -10.25 14.64
CA ASN A 70 -2.68 -11.65 14.40
C ASN A 70 -3.10 -12.32 15.71
N ARG A 71 -4.11 -13.18 15.64
CA ARG A 71 -4.55 -14.03 16.73
C ARG A 71 -4.68 -15.46 16.26
N ASP A 72 -3.99 -16.36 16.93
CA ASP A 72 -4.10 -17.81 16.73
C ASP A 72 -5.02 -18.38 17.80
N TYR A 73 -5.96 -19.24 17.41
CA TYR A 73 -6.90 -19.89 18.32
C TYR A 73 -6.37 -21.21 18.89
N GLY A 74 -5.19 -21.68 18.43
CA GLY A 74 -4.55 -22.90 18.90
C GLY A 74 -5.12 -24.20 18.32
N ASP A 75 -6.23 -24.12 17.60
CA ASP A 75 -6.89 -25.24 16.92
C ASP A 75 -6.59 -25.32 15.40
N GLY A 76 -5.69 -24.44 14.94
CA GLY A 76 -5.37 -24.25 13.52
C GLY A 76 -6.22 -23.16 12.85
N GLY A 77 -7.08 -22.48 13.63
CA GLY A 77 -7.80 -21.29 13.23
C GLY A 77 -7.04 -20.02 13.59
N SER A 78 -7.17 -18.98 12.80
CA SER A 78 -6.54 -17.70 13.06
C SER A 78 -7.32 -16.55 12.43
N ILE A 79 -7.13 -15.35 12.98
CA ILE A 79 -7.56 -14.10 12.35
C ILE A 79 -6.36 -13.16 12.23
N GLY A 80 -6.22 -12.53 11.08
CA GLY A 80 -5.22 -11.52 10.81
C GLY A 80 -5.87 -10.23 10.35
N LEU A 81 -5.37 -9.11 10.83
CA LEU A 81 -5.74 -7.77 10.42
C LEU A 81 -4.49 -7.05 9.97
N ASN A 82 -4.58 -6.26 8.92
CA ASN A 82 -3.47 -5.42 8.47
C ASN A 82 -3.97 -4.03 8.11
N PHE A 83 -3.14 -3.04 8.39
CA PHE A 83 -3.34 -1.66 8.01
C PHE A 83 -2.04 -1.15 7.39
N THR A 84 -2.16 -0.50 6.24
CA THR A 84 -1.06 0.16 5.53
C THR A 84 -1.48 1.59 5.23
N PHE A 85 -0.58 2.51 5.45
CA PHE A 85 -0.73 3.89 5.01
C PHE A 85 0.49 4.27 4.21
N ASP A 86 0.30 4.84 3.01
CA ASP A 86 1.37 5.35 2.16
C ASP A 86 1.16 6.84 1.96
N ALA A 87 2.22 7.60 2.04
CA ALA A 87 2.21 9.00 1.65
C ALA A 87 3.45 9.32 0.81
N LEU A 88 3.19 9.87 -0.35
CA LEU A 88 4.21 10.36 -1.27
C LEU A 88 4.11 11.87 -1.41
N SER A 89 5.25 12.53 -1.48
CA SER A 89 5.33 13.96 -1.77
C SER A 89 6.63 14.29 -2.51
N GLY A 90 6.62 15.37 -3.30
CA GLY A 90 7.82 15.81 -4.00
C GLY A 90 7.54 16.24 -5.43
N SER A 91 8.51 16.10 -6.32
CA SER A 91 8.36 16.42 -7.74
C SER A 91 8.34 15.16 -8.59
N SER A 92 7.36 15.03 -9.46
CA SER A 92 7.17 13.83 -10.29
C SER A 92 6.98 14.16 -11.77
N PRO A 93 7.71 13.46 -12.70
CA PRO A 93 7.43 13.56 -14.13
C PRO A 93 6.01 13.06 -14.44
N ASN A 94 5.27 13.80 -15.27
CA ASN A 94 3.91 13.44 -15.67
C ASN A 94 3.83 12.51 -16.90
N GLY A 95 4.95 12.04 -17.40
CA GLY A 95 5.03 11.16 -18.57
C GLY A 95 4.93 11.85 -19.93
N ALA A 96 4.64 13.15 -19.99
CA ALA A 96 4.60 13.89 -21.25
C ALA A 96 6.03 14.17 -21.79
N LEU A 97 6.15 14.23 -23.11
CA LEU A 97 7.42 14.55 -23.77
C LEU A 97 7.67 16.06 -23.76
N PRO A 98 8.96 16.50 -23.75
CA PRO A 98 9.32 17.89 -23.96
C PRO A 98 8.75 18.43 -25.27
N SER A 99 8.26 19.67 -25.26
CA SER A 99 7.70 20.36 -26.44
C SER A 99 8.50 21.62 -26.76
N HIS A 100 8.44 22.05 -28.02
CA HIS A 100 9.02 23.34 -28.44
C HIS A 100 8.20 24.56 -27.95
N ALA A 101 6.98 24.33 -27.45
CA ALA A 101 6.11 25.35 -26.87
C ALA A 101 5.93 25.09 -25.35
N PRO A 102 5.58 26.11 -24.55
CA PRO A 102 5.20 25.93 -23.15
C PRO A 102 4.01 24.95 -23.06
N GLN A 103 4.06 24.05 -22.08
CA GLN A 103 3.00 23.08 -21.81
C GLN A 103 2.43 23.32 -20.42
N THR A 104 1.10 23.34 -20.31
CA THR A 104 0.40 23.49 -19.01
C THR A 104 -0.38 22.22 -18.70
N PHE A 105 -0.23 21.72 -17.50
CA PHE A 105 -0.83 20.49 -17.01
C PHE A 105 -1.61 20.74 -15.72
N ALA A 106 -2.58 19.88 -15.43
CA ALA A 106 -3.18 19.80 -14.11
C ALA A 106 -2.40 18.79 -13.26
N SER A 107 -2.11 19.17 -12.00
CA SER A 107 -1.51 18.25 -11.04
C SER A 107 -2.53 17.18 -10.62
N PRO A 108 -2.18 15.90 -10.63
CA PRO A 108 -3.03 14.84 -10.08
C PRO A 108 -3.23 14.94 -8.56
N SER A 109 -2.39 15.68 -7.88
CA SER A 109 -2.50 15.97 -6.44
C SER A 109 -3.53 17.03 -6.08
N ALA A 110 -4.25 17.58 -7.06
CA ALA A 110 -5.33 18.53 -6.80
C ALA A 110 -6.53 17.80 -6.23
N LYS A 111 -6.92 18.09 -4.98
CA LYS A 111 -8.10 17.48 -4.35
C LYS A 111 -9.36 17.74 -5.18
N SER A 112 -10.03 16.69 -5.57
CA SER A 112 -11.13 16.65 -6.54
C SER A 112 -12.33 17.53 -6.17
N PHE A 113 -12.56 17.83 -4.91
CA PHE A 113 -13.82 18.42 -4.45
C PHE A 113 -13.77 19.92 -4.10
N THR A 114 -12.63 20.54 -4.13
CA THR A 114 -12.48 21.96 -3.85
C THR A 114 -11.74 22.72 -4.94
N SER A 115 -12.30 22.74 -6.12
CA SER A 115 -12.35 23.85 -7.10
C SER A 115 -11.09 24.56 -7.60
N ALA A 116 -9.89 24.26 -7.26
CA ALA A 116 -8.75 24.85 -7.95
C ALA A 116 -7.92 23.73 -8.58
N LYS A 117 -8.10 23.51 -9.89
CA LYS A 117 -7.13 22.73 -10.68
C LYS A 117 -5.77 23.32 -10.40
N ARG A 118 -4.92 22.55 -9.76
CA ARG A 118 -3.54 22.93 -9.54
C ARG A 118 -2.81 22.81 -10.86
N LEU A 119 -2.59 23.95 -11.53
CA LEU A 119 -1.94 23.98 -12.83
C LEU A 119 -0.45 24.29 -12.63
N TYR A 120 0.39 23.58 -13.34
CA TYR A 120 1.80 23.90 -13.49
C TYR A 120 2.20 24.01 -14.96
N THR A 121 3.18 24.85 -15.26
CA THR A 121 3.62 25.11 -16.62
C THR A 121 5.10 24.78 -16.75
N THR A 122 5.42 24.00 -17.78
CA THR A 122 6.78 23.63 -18.14
C THR A 122 7.25 24.49 -19.31
N ALA A 123 8.48 25.02 -19.21
CA ALA A 123 9.09 25.80 -20.27
C ALA A 123 9.43 24.92 -21.49
N PRO A 124 9.54 25.52 -22.69
CA PRO A 124 9.94 24.81 -23.90
C PRO A 124 11.23 24.03 -23.72
N GLY A 125 11.27 22.80 -24.22
CA GLY A 125 12.44 21.92 -24.20
C GLY A 125 12.69 21.21 -22.86
N ASN A 126 11.97 21.55 -21.80
CA ASN A 126 12.11 20.90 -20.51
C ASN A 126 11.18 19.69 -20.38
N LEU A 127 11.63 18.69 -19.62
CA LEU A 127 10.76 17.56 -19.22
C LEU A 127 9.65 18.09 -18.30
N PRO A 128 8.38 17.78 -18.60
CA PRO A 128 7.27 18.14 -17.73
C PRO A 128 7.33 17.40 -16.39
N VAL A 129 7.47 18.16 -15.31
CA VAL A 129 7.54 17.67 -13.93
C VAL A 129 6.56 18.46 -13.10
N ASP A 130 5.69 17.76 -12.38
CA ASP A 130 4.84 18.35 -11.33
C ASP A 130 5.74 18.66 -10.13
N PRO A 131 5.92 19.95 -9.75
CA PRO A 131 6.87 20.31 -8.69
C PRO A 131 6.34 20.01 -7.28
N ASP A 132 5.06 19.84 -7.14
CA ASP A 132 4.36 19.73 -5.85
C ASP A 132 3.46 18.48 -5.81
N TYR A 133 3.92 17.40 -6.40
CA TYR A 133 3.20 16.12 -6.38
C TYR A 133 3.00 15.64 -4.94
N SER A 134 1.81 15.19 -4.63
CA SER A 134 1.50 14.51 -3.37
C SER A 134 0.37 13.51 -3.59
N ASP A 135 0.51 12.36 -2.95
CA ASP A 135 -0.49 11.30 -2.97
C ASP A 135 -0.51 10.59 -1.63
N ALA A 136 -1.66 10.05 -1.24
CA ALA A 136 -1.81 9.30 -0.01
C ALA A 136 -2.83 8.18 -0.16
N ARG A 137 -2.45 7.00 0.31
CA ARG A 137 -3.26 5.80 0.30
C ARG A 137 -3.42 5.25 1.71
N ALA A 138 -4.64 4.80 2.04
CA ALA A 138 -4.92 4.01 3.21
C ALA A 138 -5.51 2.66 2.78
N ALA A 139 -4.99 1.57 3.31
CA ALA A 139 -5.51 0.24 3.04
C ALA A 139 -5.73 -0.55 4.33
N VAL A 140 -6.82 -1.31 4.39
CA VAL A 140 -7.14 -2.21 5.48
C VAL A 140 -7.48 -3.58 4.92
N GLY A 141 -6.96 -4.62 5.54
CA GLY A 141 -7.25 -6.01 5.18
C GLY A 141 -7.56 -6.87 6.38
N ALA A 142 -8.30 -7.94 6.15
CA ALA A 142 -8.57 -8.96 7.14
C ALA A 142 -8.53 -10.35 6.49
N ASN A 143 -8.02 -11.32 7.24
CA ASN A 143 -8.02 -12.73 6.86
C ASN A 143 -8.51 -13.57 8.04
N TRP A 144 -9.36 -14.53 7.76
CA TRP A 144 -9.88 -15.48 8.75
C TRP A 144 -9.67 -16.91 8.26
N THR A 145 -8.86 -17.67 8.99
CA THR A 145 -8.61 -19.08 8.72
C THR A 145 -9.44 -19.93 9.68
N LEU A 146 -10.23 -20.83 9.11
CA LEU A 146 -11.13 -21.75 9.78
C LEU A 146 -10.63 -23.18 9.58
N PRO A 147 -10.33 -23.96 10.63
CA PRO A 147 -10.05 -25.36 10.51
C PRO A 147 -11.35 -26.12 10.16
N LEU A 148 -11.41 -26.75 9.00
CA LEU A 148 -12.53 -27.61 8.59
C LEU A 148 -12.37 -29.03 9.16
N THR A 149 -11.13 -29.49 9.16
CA THR A 149 -10.72 -30.77 9.74
C THR A 149 -9.31 -30.65 10.29
N ARG A 150 -8.74 -31.73 10.84
CA ARG A 150 -7.33 -31.74 11.28
C ARG A 150 -6.32 -31.50 10.14
N LEU A 151 -6.73 -31.76 8.90
CA LEU A 151 -5.88 -31.67 7.70
C LEU A 151 -6.34 -30.64 6.70
N SER A 152 -7.53 -30.05 6.89
CA SER A 152 -8.11 -29.10 5.92
C SER A 152 -8.44 -27.77 6.61
N ARG A 153 -8.17 -26.66 5.92
CA ARG A 153 -8.50 -25.32 6.38
C ARG A 153 -9.09 -24.48 5.25
N LEU A 154 -10.01 -23.62 5.61
CA LEU A 154 -10.61 -22.60 4.75
C LEU A 154 -10.09 -21.24 5.20
N THR A 155 -9.61 -20.44 4.26
CA THR A 155 -9.25 -19.04 4.51
C THR A 155 -10.20 -18.13 3.74
N LEU A 156 -10.78 -17.18 4.44
CA LEU A 156 -11.58 -16.08 3.89
C LEU A 156 -10.81 -14.80 4.13
N GLY A 157 -10.77 -13.93 3.15
CA GLY A 157 -10.09 -12.64 3.30
C GLY A 157 -10.71 -11.54 2.46
N GLY A 158 -10.30 -10.31 2.76
CA GLY A 158 -10.67 -9.13 2.00
C GLY A 158 -9.76 -7.97 2.31
N LYS A 159 -9.68 -7.04 1.36
CA LYS A 159 -8.88 -5.82 1.47
C LYS A 159 -9.65 -4.67 0.85
N LEU A 160 -9.54 -3.51 1.46
CA LEU A 160 -10.03 -2.24 0.93
C LEU A 160 -8.85 -1.26 0.88
N SER A 161 -8.77 -0.51 -0.20
CA SER A 161 -7.76 0.54 -0.41
C SER A 161 -8.43 1.82 -0.89
N PHE A 162 -7.97 2.95 -0.39
CA PHE A 162 -8.56 4.26 -0.63
C PHE A 162 -7.45 5.27 -0.93
N GLU A 163 -7.58 5.92 -2.08
CA GLU A 163 -6.80 7.06 -2.53
C GLU A 163 -7.75 8.19 -2.95
N ASP A 164 -7.24 9.35 -3.26
CA ASP A 164 -8.08 10.49 -3.66
C ASP A 164 -8.80 10.23 -5.00
N ASP A 165 -8.22 9.42 -5.88
CA ASP A 165 -8.71 9.14 -7.24
C ASP A 165 -8.83 7.64 -7.56
N PHE A 166 -8.53 6.75 -6.59
CA PHE A 166 -8.57 5.31 -6.76
C PHE A 166 -9.13 4.61 -5.53
N TYR A 167 -10.09 3.72 -5.75
CA TYR A 167 -10.67 2.85 -4.73
C TYR A 167 -10.58 1.41 -5.20
N SER A 168 -10.08 0.53 -4.33
CA SER A 168 -9.99 -0.89 -4.62
C SER A 168 -10.63 -1.70 -3.50
N GLY A 169 -11.34 -2.75 -3.88
CA GLY A 169 -11.92 -3.71 -2.96
C GLY A 169 -11.71 -5.13 -3.46
N SER A 170 -11.13 -6.00 -2.62
CA SER A 170 -10.94 -7.40 -2.99
C SER A 170 -11.46 -8.35 -1.93
N VAL A 171 -11.87 -9.53 -2.38
CA VAL A 171 -12.25 -10.67 -1.55
C VAL A 171 -11.52 -11.91 -2.03
N ASN A 172 -11.09 -12.76 -1.10
CA ASN A 172 -10.43 -14.01 -1.43
C ASN A 172 -10.97 -15.17 -0.60
N VAL A 173 -11.02 -16.33 -1.23
CA VAL A 173 -11.37 -17.60 -0.59
C VAL A 173 -10.34 -18.63 -0.99
N ALA A 174 -9.78 -19.36 -0.02
CA ALA A 174 -8.83 -20.41 -0.28
C ALA A 174 -9.12 -21.63 0.60
N VAL A 175 -8.90 -22.81 0.03
CA VAL A 175 -8.95 -24.09 0.74
C VAL A 175 -7.58 -24.75 0.65
N ALA A 176 -7.09 -25.26 1.77
CA ALA A 176 -5.85 -26.02 1.81
C ALA A 176 -6.08 -27.37 2.47
N HIS A 177 -5.40 -28.40 1.97
CA HIS A 177 -5.42 -29.75 2.52
C HIS A 177 -4.00 -30.29 2.67
N ASP A 178 -3.73 -30.85 3.83
CA ASP A 178 -2.44 -31.42 4.17
C ASP A 178 -2.47 -32.94 3.94
N PHE A 179 -1.45 -33.45 3.27
CA PHE A 179 -1.20 -34.86 2.96
C PHE A 179 0.08 -35.33 3.64
N ASN A 180 0.27 -36.63 3.68
CA ASN A 180 1.54 -37.26 4.10
C ASN A 180 2.02 -36.70 5.46
N GLU A 181 1.16 -36.80 6.50
CA GLU A 181 1.45 -36.32 7.86
C GLU A 181 1.84 -34.83 7.92
N LYS A 182 1.21 -34.00 7.07
CA LYS A 182 1.48 -32.57 6.90
C LYS A 182 2.82 -32.22 6.23
N ASN A 183 3.48 -33.19 5.59
CA ASN A 183 4.69 -32.93 4.80
C ASN A 183 4.39 -32.34 3.41
N THR A 184 3.14 -32.42 2.95
CA THR A 184 2.69 -31.86 1.67
C THR A 184 1.39 -31.13 1.86
N THR A 185 1.31 -29.88 1.46
CA THR A 185 0.07 -29.08 1.44
C THR A 185 -0.31 -28.75 0.01
N VAL A 186 -1.53 -29.04 -0.37
CA VAL A 186 -2.12 -28.57 -1.63
C VAL A 186 -3.17 -27.50 -1.29
N SER A 187 -3.10 -26.37 -1.97
CA SER A 187 -4.04 -25.27 -1.79
C SER A 187 -4.63 -24.82 -3.12
N PHE A 188 -5.90 -24.44 -3.07
CA PHE A 188 -6.60 -23.80 -4.18
C PHE A 188 -7.32 -22.58 -3.63
N GLY A 189 -7.25 -21.46 -4.38
CA GLY A 189 -7.91 -20.21 -4.00
C GLY A 189 -8.37 -19.44 -5.21
N VAL A 190 -9.33 -18.56 -4.96
CA VAL A 190 -9.84 -17.56 -5.91
C VAL A 190 -9.81 -16.21 -5.23
N ASN A 191 -9.50 -15.19 -6.00
CA ASN A 191 -9.54 -13.79 -5.62
C ASN A 191 -10.36 -13.03 -6.65
N ASP A 192 -11.19 -12.11 -6.16
CA ASP A 192 -11.92 -11.14 -6.98
C ASP A 192 -11.59 -9.74 -6.49
N GLU A 193 -11.27 -8.85 -7.41
CA GLU A 193 -10.91 -7.46 -7.13
C GLU A 193 -11.68 -6.52 -8.04
N SER A 194 -12.21 -5.46 -7.45
CA SER A 194 -12.95 -4.41 -8.15
C SER A 194 -12.32 -3.06 -7.84
N ASP A 195 -11.98 -2.34 -8.91
CA ASP A 195 -11.32 -1.05 -8.85
C ASP A 195 -12.21 0.03 -9.43
N ILE A 196 -12.25 1.17 -8.77
CA ILE A 196 -12.94 2.38 -9.22
C ILE A 196 -11.89 3.47 -9.39
N ILE A 197 -11.74 3.96 -10.62
CA ILE A 197 -10.78 5.01 -10.95
C ILE A 197 -11.56 6.30 -11.24
N GLN A 198 -11.28 7.34 -10.46
CA GLN A 198 -11.89 8.67 -10.59
C GLN A 198 -10.80 9.74 -10.78
N PRO A 199 -10.16 9.80 -11.96
CA PRO A 199 -9.01 10.66 -12.18
C PRO A 199 -9.32 12.13 -11.94
N ILE A 200 -8.41 12.82 -11.28
CA ILE A 200 -8.50 14.25 -11.02
C ILE A 200 -8.39 15.00 -12.36
N GLY A 201 -9.35 15.85 -12.65
CA GLY A 201 -9.35 16.67 -13.87
C GLY A 201 -10.31 16.22 -14.97
N ASN A 202 -11.17 15.26 -14.71
CA ASN A 202 -12.15 14.67 -15.62
C ASN A 202 -11.52 13.92 -16.80
N THR A 203 -11.62 12.62 -16.78
CA THR A 203 -11.39 11.81 -17.97
C THR A 203 -12.66 11.74 -18.82
N PRO A 204 -12.50 11.59 -20.14
CA PRO A 204 -13.64 11.27 -20.99
C PRO A 204 -14.29 9.97 -20.50
N VAL A 205 -15.61 9.96 -20.37
CA VAL A 205 -16.39 8.73 -20.26
C VAL A 205 -16.01 7.84 -21.49
N PRO A 206 -15.64 6.58 -21.33
CA PRO A 206 -16.02 5.63 -20.30
C PRO A 206 -14.92 5.30 -19.25
N LEU A 207 -13.83 6.05 -19.17
CA LEU A 207 -12.73 5.73 -18.26
C LEU A 207 -12.92 6.30 -16.84
N SER A 208 -14.06 6.91 -16.55
CA SER A 208 -14.37 7.43 -15.21
C SER A 208 -14.63 6.34 -14.18
N ASP A 209 -15.15 5.19 -14.63
CA ASP A 209 -15.41 4.03 -13.79
C ASP A 209 -14.86 2.79 -14.50
N TYR A 210 -13.87 2.18 -13.91
CA TYR A 210 -13.27 0.96 -14.42
C TYR A 210 -13.36 -0.13 -13.35
N THR A 211 -13.95 -1.25 -13.69
CA THR A 211 -13.99 -2.45 -12.85
C THR A 211 -13.20 -3.55 -13.54
N ALA A 212 -12.17 -4.05 -12.87
CA ALA A 212 -11.37 -5.17 -13.34
C ALA A 212 -11.64 -6.40 -12.47
N PHE A 213 -11.81 -7.54 -13.11
CA PHE A 213 -11.84 -8.85 -12.44
C PHE A 213 -10.50 -9.54 -12.71
N ALA A 214 -9.83 -9.93 -11.64
CA ALA A 214 -8.57 -10.67 -11.69
C ALA A 214 -8.71 -12.06 -11.10
#